data_4cb0988b5c6e66ce33ebe4f7a844d51b
#
_entry.id   4cb0988b5c6e66ce33ebe4f7a844d51b
#
_cell.length_a   1.000
_cell.length_b   1.000
_cell.length_c   1.000
_cell.angle_alpha   90.00
_cell.angle_beta   90.00
_cell.angle_gamma   90.00
#
_symmetry.space_group_name_H-M   'P 1'
#
loop_
_entity.id
_entity.type
_entity.pdbx_description
1 polymer ?
#
loop_
_entity_poly.entity_id
_entity_poly.type
_entity_poly.pdbx_seq_one_letter_code
_entity_poly.pdbx_strand_id
1 'polypeptide(L)'
;RDYYASRGLGDVYKRQVPTLTIAGSDSSGGAGVQADLKTFSAIGTYGMSVITAVTAQNTEGVFAVEELSGEIIKSQIKAVFDDIEPAAVKIGMVSSPEIIVDIVNTIKKYNPSFLVVDPVMISKSGYSLLKPEAKENLIKYLIPMAYLVTPNVPEAEEITGIKINSVTDMKLAGEKILELGPKFVLMKGGHLDGDAVDVLIGENIFHVFKSKRLNRKNTHGTGCTISSAITAHLALGYDIKESVALSKKYITEAIEHSFDMGHGVGPVHHFYKFEESKIK
;
A
#
# COMPACT_ATOMS: atom_id res chain seq x y z
N ARG A 1 -18.56 22.81 8.45
CA ARG A 1 -19.94 23.25 8.79
C ARG A 1 -20.71 22.00 9.17
N ASP A 2 -21.20 22.01 10.41
CA ASP A 2 -21.85 20.92 11.14
C ASP A 2 -23.04 20.27 10.41
N TYR A 3 -22.75 19.30 9.53
CA TYR A 3 -23.80 18.47 8.93
C TYR A 3 -24.20 17.27 9.82
N TYR A 4 -23.63 17.18 11.02
CA TYR A 4 -23.74 15.99 11.89
C TYR A 4 -24.57 16.14 13.15
N ALA A 5 -25.26 17.27 13.33
CA ALA A 5 -25.89 17.59 14.62
C ALA A 5 -27.41 17.42 14.72
N SER A 6 -28.10 16.72 13.85
CA SER A 6 -29.55 16.48 14.03
C SER A 6 -30.10 15.25 13.32
N ARG A 7 -29.83 14.05 13.83
CA ARG A 7 -30.73 12.91 13.60
C ARG A 7 -30.75 12.01 14.82
N GLY A 8 -31.97 11.73 15.30
CA GLY A 8 -32.25 11.02 16.51
C GLY A 8 -31.69 9.60 16.57
N LEU A 9 -31.76 9.02 17.73
CA LEU A 9 -31.24 7.73 18.22
C LEU A 9 -31.58 6.46 17.39
N GLY A 10 -31.86 6.58 16.07
CA GLY A 10 -32.26 5.48 15.19
C GLY A 10 -31.28 5.06 14.08
N ASP A 11 -30.31 5.88 13.70
CA ASP A 11 -29.47 5.63 12.51
C ASP A 11 -27.96 5.69 12.84
N VAL A 12 -27.47 4.75 13.65
CA VAL A 12 -26.06 4.43 13.70
C VAL A 12 -25.76 3.42 12.58
N TYR A 13 -26.07 3.76 11.34
CA TYR A 13 -25.33 3.21 10.22
C TYR A 13 -23.93 3.78 10.33
N LYS A 14 -22.98 2.95 10.76
CA LYS A 14 -21.56 3.28 10.67
C LYS A 14 -21.27 3.61 9.20
N ARG A 15 -21.23 4.89 8.84
CA ARG A 15 -20.78 5.31 7.51
C ARG A 15 -19.36 4.78 7.39
N GLN A 16 -19.11 3.99 6.36
CA GLN A 16 -17.77 3.52 6.08
C GLN A 16 -16.87 4.73 5.81
N VAL A 17 -15.69 4.75 6.41
CA VAL A 17 -14.71 5.84 6.22
C VAL A 17 -14.10 5.70 4.82
N PRO A 18 -14.12 6.75 3.96
CA PRO A 18 -13.61 6.67 2.61
C PRO A 18 -12.07 6.58 2.58
N THR A 19 -11.56 5.64 1.79
CA THR A 19 -10.13 5.44 1.50
C THR A 19 -9.90 5.39 0.01
N LEU A 20 -8.78 5.92 -0.46
CA LEU A 20 -8.43 5.96 -1.88
C LEU A 20 -7.14 5.20 -2.15
N THR A 21 -7.13 4.36 -3.18
CA THR A 21 -5.89 3.88 -3.79
C THR A 21 -5.64 4.52 -5.14
N ILE A 22 -4.39 4.86 -5.45
CA ILE A 22 -3.90 5.32 -6.74
C ILE A 22 -2.83 4.34 -7.17
N ALA A 23 -3.16 3.42 -8.09
CA ALA A 23 -2.25 2.36 -8.49
C ALA A 23 -2.64 1.72 -9.83
N GLY A 24 -1.80 0.83 -10.33
CA GLY A 24 -2.10 -0.01 -11.46
C GLY A 24 -3.12 -1.10 -11.13
N SER A 25 -3.83 -1.57 -12.16
CA SER A 25 -4.79 -2.67 -12.10
C SER A 25 -4.08 -4.00 -12.36
N ASP A 26 -4.33 -5.00 -11.51
CA ASP A 26 -3.94 -6.41 -11.72
C ASP A 26 -5.16 -7.21 -12.18
N SER A 27 -5.17 -7.65 -13.43
CA SER A 27 -6.30 -8.40 -14.02
C SER A 27 -6.57 -9.73 -13.30
N SER A 28 -5.57 -10.34 -12.65
CA SER A 28 -5.77 -11.55 -11.83
C SER A 28 -6.38 -11.27 -10.45
N GLY A 29 -6.41 -10.01 -10.04
CA GLY A 29 -7.03 -9.56 -8.80
C GLY A 29 -6.22 -9.83 -7.54
N GLY A 30 -4.95 -10.24 -7.65
CA GLY A 30 -4.09 -10.59 -6.51
C GLY A 30 -3.29 -9.41 -5.95
N ALA A 31 -3.05 -8.38 -6.75
CA ALA A 31 -2.29 -7.18 -6.39
C ALA A 31 -2.99 -5.90 -6.90
N GLY A 32 -2.27 -4.78 -6.95
CA GLY A 32 -2.76 -3.52 -7.49
C GLY A 32 -4.03 -3.02 -6.81
N VAL A 33 -4.81 -2.22 -7.53
CA VAL A 33 -6.07 -1.65 -7.01
C VAL A 33 -7.05 -2.73 -6.54
N GLN A 34 -7.03 -3.93 -7.12
CA GLN A 34 -7.92 -5.01 -6.73
C GLN A 34 -7.60 -5.56 -5.33
N ALA A 35 -6.32 -5.77 -5.02
CA ALA A 35 -5.90 -6.14 -3.67
C ALA A 35 -6.18 -5.02 -2.66
N ASP A 36 -5.96 -3.77 -3.07
CA ASP A 36 -6.20 -2.61 -2.24
C ASP A 36 -7.68 -2.48 -1.87
N LEU A 37 -8.59 -2.54 -2.85
CA LEU A 37 -10.05 -2.48 -2.63
C LEU A 37 -10.57 -3.64 -1.78
N LYS A 38 -10.07 -4.87 -2.02
CA LYS A 38 -10.39 -6.05 -1.20
C LYS A 38 -9.96 -5.83 0.25
N THR A 39 -8.75 -5.28 0.46
CA THR A 39 -8.21 -4.98 1.78
C THR A 39 -9.01 -3.91 2.49
N PHE A 40 -9.33 -2.80 1.82
CA PHE A 40 -10.17 -1.73 2.36
C PHE A 40 -11.53 -2.27 2.80
N SER A 41 -12.18 -3.06 1.94
CA SER A 41 -13.47 -3.68 2.24
C SER A 41 -13.39 -4.66 3.41
N ALA A 42 -12.36 -5.50 3.47
CA ALA A 42 -12.17 -6.49 4.54
C ALA A 42 -11.91 -5.85 5.91
N ILE A 43 -11.29 -4.65 5.94
CA ILE A 43 -11.05 -3.87 7.17
C ILE A 43 -12.26 -3.00 7.55
N GLY A 44 -13.18 -2.75 6.60
CA GLY A 44 -14.43 -2.03 6.85
C GLY A 44 -14.42 -0.56 6.43
N THR A 45 -13.51 -0.14 5.55
CA THR A 45 -13.51 1.18 4.92
C THR A 45 -14.20 1.17 3.55
N TYR A 46 -14.64 2.32 3.07
CA TYR A 46 -15.17 2.49 1.71
C TYR A 46 -14.01 2.72 0.75
N GLY A 47 -13.67 1.71 -0.04
CA GLY A 47 -12.55 1.75 -0.96
C GLY A 47 -12.91 2.40 -2.29
N MET A 48 -12.13 3.42 -2.67
CA MET A 48 -12.17 4.08 -3.98
C MET A 48 -10.85 3.87 -4.70
N SER A 49 -10.83 4.01 -6.04
CA SER A 49 -9.61 3.79 -6.81
C SER A 49 -9.44 4.80 -7.95
N VAL A 50 -8.18 5.19 -8.16
CA VAL A 50 -7.65 5.86 -9.34
C VAL A 50 -6.71 4.88 -10.02
N ILE A 51 -6.97 4.56 -11.29
CA ILE A 51 -6.17 3.60 -12.05
C ILE A 51 -5.07 4.35 -12.80
N THR A 52 -3.82 3.93 -12.63
CA THR A 52 -2.65 4.52 -13.31
C THR A 52 -2.23 3.76 -14.55
N ALA A 53 -2.44 2.43 -14.55
CA ALA A 53 -2.14 1.55 -15.65
C ALA A 53 -3.04 0.31 -15.59
N VAL A 54 -3.26 -0.33 -16.72
CA VAL A 54 -3.93 -1.63 -16.82
C VAL A 54 -2.90 -2.69 -17.18
N THR A 55 -2.87 -3.82 -16.47
CA THR A 55 -1.97 -4.93 -16.79
C THR A 55 -2.72 -6.12 -17.36
N ALA A 56 -2.11 -6.81 -18.30
CA ALA A 56 -2.43 -8.20 -18.63
C ALA A 56 -1.55 -9.08 -17.72
N GLN A 57 -2.10 -9.55 -16.62
CA GLN A 57 -1.36 -10.23 -15.56
C GLN A 57 -2.13 -11.43 -15.03
N ASN A 58 -1.41 -12.49 -14.66
CA ASN A 58 -1.94 -13.63 -13.91
C ASN A 58 -0.93 -14.08 -12.83
N THR A 59 -1.16 -15.27 -12.26
CA THR A 59 -0.28 -15.80 -11.19
C THR A 59 1.14 -16.15 -11.66
N GLU A 60 1.37 -16.28 -12.97
CA GLU A 60 2.67 -16.62 -13.56
C GLU A 60 3.50 -15.37 -13.90
N GLY A 61 2.84 -14.23 -14.23
CA GLY A 61 3.58 -13.02 -14.58
C GLY A 61 2.75 -11.88 -15.13
N VAL A 62 3.45 -10.81 -15.49
CA VAL A 62 2.95 -9.64 -16.20
C VAL A 62 3.34 -9.78 -17.66
N PHE A 63 2.35 -9.77 -18.57
CA PHE A 63 2.54 -9.99 -20.01
C PHE A 63 2.45 -8.69 -20.80
N ALA A 64 1.65 -7.73 -20.34
CA ALA A 64 1.55 -6.41 -20.93
C ALA A 64 1.13 -5.37 -19.89
N VAL A 65 1.51 -4.11 -20.13
CA VAL A 65 1.15 -2.96 -19.32
C VAL A 65 0.75 -1.82 -20.27
N GLU A 66 -0.44 -1.26 -20.06
CA GLU A 66 -0.90 -0.06 -20.73
C GLU A 66 -1.05 1.06 -19.70
N GLU A 67 -0.23 2.11 -19.83
CA GLU A 67 -0.29 3.29 -18.97
C GLU A 67 -1.47 4.17 -19.36
N LEU A 68 -2.23 4.66 -18.38
CA LEU A 68 -3.25 5.66 -18.66
C LEU A 68 -2.60 7.05 -18.79
N SER A 69 -3.22 7.91 -19.57
CA SER A 69 -2.72 9.28 -19.74
C SER A 69 -2.79 10.07 -18.43
N GLY A 70 -1.81 10.93 -18.20
CA GLY A 70 -1.81 11.82 -17.03
C GLY A 70 -3.07 12.66 -16.90
N GLU A 71 -3.71 13.01 -18.03
CA GLU A 71 -4.96 13.75 -18.04
C GLU A 71 -6.10 12.97 -17.39
N ILE A 72 -6.29 11.68 -17.76
CA ILE A 72 -7.36 10.87 -17.16
C ILE A 72 -7.05 10.54 -15.70
N ILE A 73 -5.77 10.35 -15.32
CA ILE A 73 -5.36 10.12 -13.93
C ILE A 73 -5.71 11.35 -13.07
N LYS A 74 -5.36 12.56 -13.52
CA LYS A 74 -5.72 13.82 -12.85
C LYS A 74 -7.22 13.99 -12.73
N SER A 75 -7.96 13.63 -13.77
CA SER A 75 -9.44 13.73 -13.80
C SER A 75 -10.07 12.75 -12.79
N GLN A 76 -9.56 11.53 -12.67
CA GLN A 76 -10.02 10.56 -11.67
C GLN A 76 -9.75 11.08 -10.24
N ILE A 77 -8.53 11.57 -9.95
CA ILE A 77 -8.18 12.14 -8.65
C ILE A 77 -9.14 13.28 -8.31
N LYS A 78 -9.31 14.21 -9.24
CA LYS A 78 -10.19 15.37 -9.05
C LYS A 78 -11.63 14.94 -8.80
N ALA A 79 -12.18 14.02 -9.60
CA ALA A 79 -13.55 13.55 -9.46
C ALA A 79 -13.82 12.94 -8.07
N VAL A 80 -12.84 12.22 -7.51
CA VAL A 80 -12.96 11.64 -6.16
C VAL A 80 -12.87 12.71 -5.09
N PHE A 81 -11.82 13.53 -5.11
CA PHE A 81 -11.59 14.51 -4.03
C PHE A 81 -12.61 15.65 -4.00
N ASP A 82 -13.15 16.05 -5.16
CA ASP A 82 -14.13 17.15 -5.24
C ASP A 82 -15.51 16.73 -4.68
N ASP A 83 -15.80 15.43 -4.53
CA ASP A 83 -17.09 14.90 -4.07
C ASP A 83 -16.97 14.09 -2.76
N ILE A 84 -16.00 13.17 -2.72
CA ILE A 84 -15.80 12.25 -1.60
C ILE A 84 -14.39 12.43 -1.07
N GLU A 85 -14.19 13.27 -0.05
CA GLU A 85 -12.88 13.50 0.55
C GLU A 85 -12.33 12.23 1.21
N PRO A 86 -11.23 11.61 0.71
CA PRO A 86 -10.63 10.43 1.33
C PRO A 86 -10.00 10.78 2.68
N ALA A 87 -10.29 9.99 3.72
CA ALA A 87 -9.63 10.12 5.03
C ALA A 87 -8.17 9.69 4.99
N ALA A 88 -7.82 8.75 4.09
CA ALA A 88 -6.45 8.33 3.83
C ALA A 88 -6.29 7.88 2.37
N VAL A 89 -5.09 8.07 1.84
CA VAL A 89 -4.74 7.76 0.45
C VAL A 89 -3.53 6.83 0.41
N LYS A 90 -3.60 5.80 -0.41
CA LYS A 90 -2.45 4.94 -0.74
C LYS A 90 -2.02 5.21 -2.18
N ILE A 91 -0.73 5.34 -2.42
CA ILE A 91 -0.14 5.29 -3.77
C ILE A 91 0.67 4.02 -3.87
N GLY A 92 0.38 3.22 -4.90
CA GLY A 92 1.12 2.00 -5.23
C GLY A 92 1.92 2.16 -6.52
N MET A 93 1.74 1.22 -7.47
CA MET A 93 2.45 1.24 -8.75
C MET A 93 2.16 2.52 -9.55
N VAL A 94 3.21 3.28 -9.81
CA VAL A 94 3.27 4.43 -10.72
C VAL A 94 4.51 4.27 -11.60
N SER A 95 4.34 4.17 -12.92
CA SER A 95 5.37 3.59 -13.80
C SER A 95 6.25 4.61 -14.52
N SER A 96 5.76 5.83 -14.79
CA SER A 96 6.50 6.85 -15.56
C SER A 96 6.74 8.15 -14.82
N PRO A 97 7.80 8.90 -15.21
CA PRO A 97 8.13 10.19 -14.59
C PRO A 97 6.96 11.19 -14.68
N GLU A 98 6.27 11.23 -15.81
CA GLU A 98 5.18 12.15 -16.09
C GLU A 98 3.97 11.87 -15.19
N ILE A 99 3.60 10.60 -15.05
CA ILE A 99 2.50 10.16 -14.18
C ILE A 99 2.79 10.54 -12.72
N ILE A 100 4.03 10.35 -12.25
CA ILE A 100 4.42 10.75 -10.88
C ILE A 100 4.25 12.25 -10.67
N VAL A 101 4.73 13.07 -11.61
CA VAL A 101 4.61 14.53 -11.53
C VAL A 101 3.14 14.97 -11.56
N ASP A 102 2.34 14.38 -12.43
CA ASP A 102 0.91 14.67 -12.53
C ASP A 102 0.14 14.33 -11.25
N ILE A 103 0.41 13.17 -10.65
CA ILE A 103 -0.16 12.76 -9.36
C ILE A 103 0.26 13.73 -8.26
N VAL A 104 1.57 13.99 -8.12
CA VAL A 104 2.13 14.88 -7.10
C VAL A 104 1.50 16.28 -7.19
N ASN A 105 1.46 16.88 -8.39
CA ASN A 105 0.90 18.22 -8.57
C ASN A 105 -0.61 18.28 -8.30
N THR A 106 -1.31 17.16 -8.51
CA THR A 106 -2.76 17.10 -8.26
C THR A 106 -3.04 16.89 -6.77
N ILE A 107 -2.36 15.93 -6.12
CA ILE A 107 -2.56 15.60 -4.71
C ILE A 107 -2.13 16.74 -3.78
N LYS A 108 -1.08 17.50 -4.14
CA LYS A 108 -0.66 18.70 -3.38
C LYS A 108 -1.79 19.71 -3.16
N LYS A 109 -2.75 19.81 -4.06
CA LYS A 109 -3.89 20.75 -3.95
C LYS A 109 -4.86 20.33 -2.85
N TYR A 110 -4.97 19.03 -2.58
CA TYR A 110 -5.89 18.45 -1.60
C TYR A 110 -5.22 18.18 -0.24
N ASN A 111 -3.89 18.01 -0.24
CA ASN A 111 -3.05 17.83 0.95
C ASN A 111 -3.62 16.80 1.95
N PRO A 112 -3.84 15.53 1.55
CA PRO A 112 -4.42 14.52 2.42
C PRO A 112 -3.56 14.30 3.67
N SER A 113 -4.18 14.19 4.84
CA SER A 113 -3.49 14.02 6.13
C SER A 113 -2.67 12.73 6.20
N PHE A 114 -3.16 11.66 5.56
CA PHE A 114 -2.49 10.36 5.52
C PHE A 114 -2.25 9.93 4.09
N LEU A 115 -1.03 10.10 3.62
CA LEU A 115 -0.54 9.61 2.33
C LEU A 115 0.44 8.47 2.56
N VAL A 116 0.04 7.24 2.23
CA VAL A 116 0.88 6.04 2.30
C VAL A 116 1.44 5.75 0.91
N VAL A 117 2.75 5.72 0.77
CA VAL A 117 3.44 5.42 -0.50
C VAL A 117 4.13 4.07 -0.41
N ASP A 118 3.67 3.12 -1.23
CA ASP A 118 4.34 1.84 -1.45
C ASP A 118 5.20 1.98 -2.71
N PRO A 119 6.54 2.09 -2.59
CA PRO A 119 7.43 2.44 -3.70
C PRO A 119 7.71 1.24 -4.59
N VAL A 120 6.66 0.68 -5.20
CA VAL A 120 6.73 -0.54 -5.99
C VAL A 120 7.61 -0.35 -7.22
N MET A 121 8.72 -1.09 -7.30
CA MET A 121 9.67 -1.04 -8.43
C MET A 121 9.60 -2.28 -9.29
N ILE A 122 9.42 -3.45 -8.68
CA ILE A 122 9.47 -4.76 -9.35
C ILE A 122 8.27 -5.60 -8.91
N SER A 123 7.63 -6.28 -9.86
CA SER A 123 6.56 -7.24 -9.56
C SER A 123 7.09 -8.49 -8.85
N LYS A 124 6.20 -9.28 -8.25
CA LYS A 124 6.55 -10.56 -7.63
C LYS A 124 7.20 -11.54 -8.61
N SER A 125 6.85 -11.44 -9.90
CA SER A 125 7.44 -12.26 -10.98
C SER A 125 8.76 -11.73 -11.56
N GLY A 126 9.29 -10.61 -11.02
CA GLY A 126 10.54 -9.99 -11.48
C GLY A 126 10.39 -9.00 -12.64
N TYR A 127 9.16 -8.68 -13.07
CA TYR A 127 8.93 -7.67 -14.10
C TYR A 127 9.16 -6.26 -13.53
N SER A 128 9.95 -5.43 -14.23
CA SER A 128 10.19 -4.03 -13.85
C SER A 128 8.92 -3.21 -14.07
N LEU A 129 8.33 -2.71 -12.98
CA LEU A 129 7.10 -1.91 -12.98
C LEU A 129 7.38 -0.42 -12.98
N LEU A 130 8.56 0.00 -12.55
CA LEU A 130 9.02 1.38 -12.53
C LEU A 130 10.06 1.57 -13.63
N LYS A 131 9.85 2.54 -14.52
CA LYS A 131 10.87 2.94 -15.50
C LYS A 131 12.09 3.53 -14.78
N PRO A 132 13.31 3.30 -15.25
CA PRO A 132 14.52 3.83 -14.59
C PRO A 132 14.46 5.34 -14.34
N GLU A 133 13.95 6.11 -15.29
CA GLU A 133 13.83 7.56 -15.23
C GLU A 133 12.76 8.01 -14.20
N ALA A 134 11.80 7.15 -13.89
CA ALA A 134 10.74 7.44 -12.91
C ALA A 134 11.23 7.34 -11.46
N LYS A 135 12.33 6.61 -11.21
CA LYS A 135 12.89 6.44 -9.86
C LYS A 135 13.33 7.79 -9.27
N GLU A 136 13.97 8.63 -10.04
CA GLU A 136 14.39 9.97 -9.58
C GLU A 136 13.18 10.81 -9.18
N ASN A 137 12.10 10.77 -9.96
CA ASN A 137 10.88 11.53 -9.67
C ASN A 137 10.15 10.97 -8.44
N LEU A 138 10.14 9.64 -8.26
CA LEU A 138 9.63 8.99 -7.05
C LEU A 138 10.35 9.52 -5.80
N ILE A 139 11.69 9.49 -5.82
CA ILE A 139 12.53 9.91 -4.69
C ILE A 139 12.40 11.41 -4.45
N LYS A 140 12.43 12.23 -5.52
CA LYS A 140 12.48 13.69 -5.43
C LYS A 140 11.13 14.33 -5.11
N TYR A 141 10.03 13.77 -5.60
CA TYR A 141 8.75 14.45 -5.55
C TYR A 141 7.66 13.71 -4.77
N LEU A 142 7.63 12.37 -4.81
CA LEU A 142 6.54 11.61 -4.19
C LEU A 142 6.89 11.20 -2.75
N ILE A 143 8.07 10.62 -2.51
CA ILE A 143 8.51 10.22 -1.17
C ILE A 143 8.45 11.37 -0.16
N PRO A 144 8.91 12.61 -0.47
CA PRO A 144 8.86 13.71 0.48
C PRO A 144 7.48 14.12 0.96
N MET A 145 6.42 13.78 0.19
CA MET A 145 5.04 14.09 0.56
C MET A 145 4.39 13.04 1.46
N ALA A 146 5.02 11.87 1.60
CA ALA A 146 4.41 10.75 2.27
C ALA A 146 4.30 10.97 3.79
N TYR A 147 3.14 10.59 4.35
CA TYR A 147 3.03 10.35 5.78
C TYR A 147 3.79 9.07 6.16
N LEU A 148 3.69 8.03 5.32
CA LEU A 148 4.40 6.77 5.48
C LEU A 148 4.89 6.25 4.14
N VAL A 149 6.15 5.82 4.09
CA VAL A 149 6.71 5.04 2.96
C VAL A 149 6.94 3.61 3.41
N THR A 150 6.58 2.62 2.56
CA THR A 150 6.63 1.19 2.93
C THR A 150 7.56 0.38 2.02
N PRO A 151 8.87 0.66 1.93
CA PRO A 151 9.78 -0.08 1.06
C PRO A 151 10.07 -1.48 1.60
N ASN A 152 10.22 -2.45 0.71
CA ASN A 152 10.88 -3.70 1.02
C ASN A 152 12.41 -3.55 0.97
N VAL A 153 13.15 -4.59 1.36
CA VAL A 153 14.63 -4.53 1.38
C VAL A 153 15.22 -4.16 0.03
N PRO A 154 14.89 -4.81 -1.11
CA PRO A 154 15.39 -4.39 -2.42
C PRO A 154 15.06 -2.94 -2.80
N GLU A 155 13.83 -2.49 -2.54
CA GLU A 155 13.39 -1.11 -2.80
C GLU A 155 14.18 -0.10 -1.97
N ALA A 156 14.41 -0.41 -0.68
CA ALA A 156 15.20 0.45 0.19
C ALA A 156 16.69 0.49 -0.22
N GLU A 157 17.28 -0.64 -0.61
CA GLU A 157 18.63 -0.68 -1.19
C GLU A 157 18.73 0.19 -2.44
N GLU A 158 17.72 0.14 -3.31
CA GLU A 158 17.66 0.91 -4.55
C GLU A 158 17.50 2.42 -4.30
N ILE A 159 16.74 2.81 -3.26
CA ILE A 159 16.55 4.22 -2.88
C ILE A 159 17.81 4.79 -2.19
N THR A 160 18.45 4.00 -1.33
CA THR A 160 19.49 4.50 -0.42
C THR A 160 20.91 4.20 -0.87
N GLY A 161 21.10 3.14 -1.68
CA GLY A 161 22.41 2.58 -1.99
C GLY A 161 23.05 1.79 -0.84
N ILE A 162 22.34 1.57 0.27
CA ILE A 162 22.83 0.82 1.44
C ILE A 162 22.46 -0.65 1.27
N LYS A 163 23.41 -1.56 1.40
CA LYS A 163 23.14 -3.00 1.46
C LYS A 163 22.54 -3.38 2.80
N ILE A 164 21.47 -4.18 2.78
CA ILE A 164 20.64 -4.50 3.94
C ILE A 164 20.65 -6.01 4.19
N ASN A 165 21.38 -6.41 5.25
CA ASN A 165 21.49 -7.82 5.66
C ASN A 165 21.00 -8.03 7.11
N SER A 166 20.68 -6.97 7.82
CA SER A 166 20.31 -7.00 9.24
C SER A 166 19.26 -5.95 9.60
N VAL A 167 18.66 -6.09 10.79
CA VAL A 167 17.76 -5.06 11.36
C VAL A 167 18.49 -3.73 11.57
N THR A 168 19.80 -3.77 11.87
CA THR A 168 20.62 -2.56 11.98
C THR A 168 20.75 -1.84 10.64
N ASP A 169 20.98 -2.58 9.56
CA ASP A 169 21.03 -1.99 8.21
C ASP A 169 19.67 -1.44 7.78
N MET A 170 18.58 -2.14 8.13
CA MET A 170 17.21 -1.62 7.93
C MET A 170 17.01 -0.28 8.63
N LYS A 171 17.51 -0.14 9.87
CA LYS A 171 17.45 1.13 10.59
C LYS A 171 18.19 2.23 9.85
N LEU A 172 19.43 2.00 9.47
CA LEU A 172 20.26 2.97 8.75
C LEU A 172 19.63 3.39 7.41
N ALA A 173 19.14 2.43 6.63
CA ALA A 173 18.47 2.71 5.37
C ALA A 173 17.16 3.49 5.59
N GLY A 174 16.37 3.13 6.61
CA GLY A 174 15.14 3.84 6.94
C GLY A 174 15.39 5.27 7.41
N GLU A 175 16.41 5.52 8.24
CA GLU A 175 16.84 6.86 8.64
C GLU A 175 17.24 7.70 7.41
N LYS A 176 17.98 7.12 6.46
CA LYS A 176 18.33 7.79 5.21
C LYS A 176 17.11 8.10 4.33
N ILE A 177 16.06 7.25 4.34
CA ILE A 177 14.81 7.55 3.65
C ILE A 177 14.05 8.68 4.38
N LEU A 178 14.07 8.73 5.71
CA LEU A 178 13.46 9.83 6.48
C LEU A 178 14.05 11.19 6.12
N GLU A 179 15.35 11.27 5.82
CA GLU A 179 16.02 12.50 5.38
C GLU A 179 15.44 13.06 4.07
N LEU A 180 14.75 12.21 3.27
CA LEU A 180 14.06 12.64 2.06
C LEU A 180 12.75 13.40 2.34
N GLY A 181 12.22 13.36 3.59
CA GLY A 181 11.08 14.15 4.02
C GLY A 181 9.81 13.43 4.45
N PRO A 182 9.61 12.10 4.27
CA PRO A 182 8.43 11.42 4.78
C PRO A 182 8.42 11.46 6.30
N LYS A 183 7.22 11.40 6.90
CA LYS A 183 7.09 11.42 8.37
C LYS A 183 7.49 10.09 9.01
N PHE A 184 7.21 8.96 8.33
CA PHE A 184 7.52 7.62 8.79
C PHE A 184 8.00 6.74 7.65
N VAL A 185 8.80 5.72 7.99
CA VAL A 185 9.23 4.64 7.08
C VAL A 185 8.96 3.30 7.73
N LEU A 186 8.26 2.42 7.03
CA LEU A 186 8.11 1.01 7.40
C LEU A 186 8.97 0.16 6.47
N MET A 187 10.13 -0.25 6.96
CA MET A 187 11.01 -1.17 6.27
C MET A 187 10.45 -2.59 6.35
N LYS A 188 10.06 -3.18 5.21
CA LYS A 188 9.52 -4.55 5.13
C LYS A 188 10.65 -5.56 5.00
N GLY A 189 10.96 -6.29 6.07
CA GLY A 189 12.10 -7.24 6.13
C GLY A 189 11.76 -8.68 5.71
N GLY A 190 10.69 -8.92 5.01
CA GLY A 190 10.31 -10.25 4.54
C GLY A 190 11.34 -10.96 3.63
N HIS A 191 12.37 -10.27 3.18
CA HIS A 191 13.47 -10.81 2.36
C HIS A 191 14.69 -11.24 3.20
N LEU A 192 14.76 -10.89 4.49
CA LEU A 192 15.84 -11.32 5.38
C LEU A 192 15.60 -12.76 5.86
N ASP A 193 16.65 -13.46 6.23
CA ASP A 193 16.56 -14.81 6.80
C ASP A 193 15.89 -14.81 8.20
N GLY A 194 15.28 -15.92 8.58
CA GLY A 194 14.61 -16.08 9.87
C GLY A 194 13.16 -15.56 9.88
N ASP A 195 12.75 -14.97 11.00
CA ASP A 195 11.41 -14.41 11.17
C ASP A 195 11.11 -13.27 10.21
N ALA A 196 9.83 -13.04 9.89
CA ALA A 196 9.42 -11.88 9.12
C ALA A 196 9.43 -10.64 10.01
N VAL A 197 10.47 -9.82 9.86
CA VAL A 197 10.71 -8.61 10.66
C VAL A 197 10.43 -7.37 9.83
N ASP A 198 9.57 -6.46 10.36
CA ASP A 198 9.39 -5.14 9.78
C ASP A 198 9.79 -4.08 10.83
N VAL A 199 10.33 -2.96 10.37
CA VAL A 199 10.85 -1.90 11.25
C VAL A 199 10.19 -0.57 10.91
N LEU A 200 9.47 -0.01 11.88
CA LEU A 200 8.90 1.33 11.79
C LEU A 200 9.87 2.36 12.35
N ILE A 201 10.17 3.38 11.56
CA ILE A 201 11.14 4.44 11.86
C ILE A 201 10.44 5.79 11.67
N GLY A 202 10.66 6.71 12.59
CA GLY A 202 10.21 8.10 12.58
C GLY A 202 11.10 8.93 13.49
N GLU A 203 10.86 10.25 13.60
CA GLU A 203 11.74 11.17 14.35
C GLU A 203 12.07 10.68 15.78
N ASN A 204 11.07 10.14 16.51
CA ASN A 204 11.24 9.60 17.86
C ASN A 204 10.71 8.16 17.98
N ILE A 205 10.61 7.45 16.85
CA ILE A 205 10.06 6.11 16.78
C ILE A 205 11.06 5.17 16.13
N PHE A 206 11.40 4.12 16.88
CA PHE A 206 12.04 2.92 16.35
C PHE A 206 11.30 1.73 16.96
N HIS A 207 10.55 1.01 16.16
CA HIS A 207 9.80 -0.15 16.63
C HIS A 207 9.94 -1.32 15.68
N VAL A 208 10.18 -2.51 16.23
CA VAL A 208 10.38 -3.76 15.49
C VAL A 208 9.14 -4.63 15.65
N PHE A 209 8.50 -4.97 14.51
CA PHE A 209 7.39 -5.91 14.45
C PHE A 209 7.90 -7.25 13.97
N LYS A 210 7.65 -8.30 14.73
CA LYS A 210 8.06 -9.66 14.37
C LYS A 210 6.84 -10.55 14.17
N SER A 211 6.88 -11.40 13.17
CA SER A 211 5.95 -12.52 13.01
C SER A 211 6.71 -13.75 12.52
N LYS A 212 6.22 -14.93 12.87
CA LYS A 212 6.77 -16.18 12.37
C LYS A 212 6.68 -16.20 10.83
N ARG A 213 7.77 -16.57 10.18
CA ARG A 213 7.76 -16.76 8.73
C ARG A 213 6.90 -17.98 8.38
N LEU A 214 5.90 -17.76 7.55
CA LEU A 214 5.06 -18.82 7.03
C LEU A 214 5.65 -19.41 5.76
N ASN A 215 5.78 -20.72 5.72
CA ASN A 215 6.20 -21.41 4.49
C ASN A 215 4.97 -21.61 3.59
N ARG A 216 4.57 -20.55 2.89
CA ARG A 216 3.46 -20.51 1.95
C ARG A 216 3.92 -20.05 0.58
N LYS A 217 3.46 -20.73 -0.48
CA LYS A 217 3.73 -20.36 -1.88
C LYS A 217 2.94 -19.10 -2.27
N ASN A 218 1.71 -18.98 -1.78
CA ASN A 218 0.75 -17.97 -2.21
C ASN A 218 0.97 -16.64 -1.45
N THR A 219 1.80 -15.78 -2.02
CA THR A 219 2.23 -14.50 -1.43
C THR A 219 2.07 -13.33 -2.41
N HIS A 220 1.34 -13.54 -3.53
CA HIS A 220 1.08 -12.47 -4.48
C HIS A 220 0.22 -11.37 -3.84
N GLY A 221 0.63 -10.12 -4.02
CA GLY A 221 -0.06 -8.95 -3.47
C GLY A 221 0.21 -8.65 -1.99
N THR A 222 1.12 -9.37 -1.32
CA THR A 222 1.47 -9.11 0.11
C THR A 222 1.87 -7.65 0.35
N GLY A 223 2.71 -7.05 -0.52
CA GLY A 223 3.14 -5.65 -0.41
C GLY A 223 1.97 -4.67 -0.51
N CYS A 224 1.15 -4.81 -1.56
CA CYS A 224 -0.04 -3.99 -1.75
C CYS A 224 -1.02 -4.14 -0.57
N THR A 225 -1.22 -5.36 -0.09
CA THR A 225 -2.16 -5.65 1.00
C THR A 225 -1.72 -5.00 2.32
N ILE A 226 -0.44 -5.09 2.71
CA ILE A 226 0.00 -4.48 3.97
C ILE A 226 -0.05 -2.95 3.92
N SER A 227 0.36 -2.31 2.82
CA SER A 227 0.28 -0.86 2.66
C SER A 227 -1.16 -0.35 2.66
N SER A 228 -2.08 -1.08 2.02
CA SER A 228 -3.51 -0.76 2.02
C SER A 228 -4.17 -1.00 3.38
N ALA A 229 -3.78 -2.06 4.10
CA ALA A 229 -4.26 -2.30 5.46
C ALA A 229 -3.85 -1.17 6.41
N ILE A 230 -2.61 -0.69 6.32
CA ILE A 230 -2.15 0.47 7.12
C ILE A 230 -2.97 1.71 6.76
N THR A 231 -3.19 1.96 5.47
CA THR A 231 -4.00 3.09 5.00
C THR A 231 -5.42 3.04 5.58
N ALA A 232 -6.06 1.86 5.56
CA ALA A 232 -7.40 1.67 6.14
C ALA A 232 -7.42 1.90 7.66
N HIS A 233 -6.45 1.38 8.40
CA HIS A 233 -6.37 1.59 9.85
C HIS A 233 -6.12 3.07 10.22
N LEU A 234 -5.25 3.76 9.48
CA LEU A 234 -5.06 5.21 9.64
C LEU A 234 -6.36 5.99 9.38
N ALA A 235 -7.09 5.64 8.33
CA ALA A 235 -8.40 6.24 8.04
C ALA A 235 -9.41 6.01 9.17
N LEU A 236 -9.37 4.86 9.83
CA LEU A 236 -10.22 4.53 10.98
C LEU A 236 -9.78 5.21 12.29
N GLY A 237 -8.69 6.00 12.28
CA GLY A 237 -8.23 6.82 13.41
C GLY A 237 -7.23 6.11 14.34
N TYR A 238 -6.69 4.95 13.96
CA TYR A 238 -5.60 4.32 14.71
C TYR A 238 -4.30 5.12 14.55
N ASP A 239 -3.46 5.14 15.56
CA ASP A 239 -2.11 5.71 15.42
C ASP A 239 -1.24 4.85 14.50
N ILE A 240 -0.08 5.38 14.11
CA ILE A 240 0.80 4.70 13.14
C ILE A 240 1.30 3.35 13.65
N LYS A 241 1.63 3.22 14.92
CA LYS A 241 2.14 1.99 15.51
C LYS A 241 1.07 0.90 15.59
N GLU A 242 -0.13 1.27 16.01
CA GLU A 242 -1.29 0.38 16.02
C GLU A 242 -1.69 -0.02 14.60
N SER A 243 -1.73 0.94 13.66
CA SER A 243 -2.02 0.67 12.25
C SER A 243 -1.08 -0.35 11.65
N VAL A 244 0.23 -0.24 11.91
CA VAL A 244 1.21 -1.24 11.45
C VAL A 244 1.02 -2.59 12.16
N ALA A 245 0.81 -2.61 13.47
CA ALA A 245 0.62 -3.84 14.23
C ALA A 245 -0.61 -4.64 13.74
N LEU A 246 -1.75 -3.96 13.59
CA LEU A 246 -2.99 -4.56 13.09
C LEU A 246 -2.84 -5.05 11.65
N SER A 247 -2.17 -4.27 10.81
CA SER A 247 -1.93 -4.64 9.40
C SER A 247 -0.97 -5.81 9.26
N LYS A 248 0.07 -5.89 10.10
CA LYS A 248 0.97 -7.04 10.12
C LYS A 248 0.25 -8.32 10.56
N LYS A 249 -0.63 -8.22 11.55
CA LYS A 249 -1.48 -9.33 11.95
C LYS A 249 -2.39 -9.76 10.80
N TYR A 250 -3.11 -8.82 10.19
CA TYR A 250 -4.02 -9.07 9.07
C TYR A 250 -3.32 -9.77 7.89
N ILE A 251 -2.15 -9.26 7.45
CA ILE A 251 -1.45 -9.89 6.30
C ILE A 251 -0.88 -11.27 6.66
N THR A 252 -0.43 -11.48 7.90
CA THR A 252 0.05 -12.78 8.36
C THR A 252 -1.06 -13.82 8.29
N GLU A 253 -2.25 -13.50 8.81
CA GLU A 253 -3.43 -14.36 8.75
C GLU A 253 -3.93 -14.56 7.30
N ALA A 254 -3.91 -13.51 6.46
CA ALA A 254 -4.26 -13.62 5.05
C ALA A 254 -3.32 -14.53 4.25
N ILE A 255 -2.03 -14.60 4.61
CA ILE A 255 -1.06 -15.54 4.05
C ILE A 255 -1.31 -16.95 4.59
N GLU A 256 -1.58 -17.09 5.89
CA GLU A 256 -1.83 -18.38 6.52
C GLU A 256 -3.02 -19.10 5.91
N HIS A 257 -4.09 -18.38 5.60
CA HIS A 257 -5.33 -18.89 4.97
C HIS A 257 -5.29 -18.83 3.44
N SER A 258 -4.14 -18.49 2.83
CA SER A 258 -4.04 -18.47 1.37
C SER A 258 -4.29 -19.84 0.76
N PHE A 259 -4.86 -19.89 -0.43
CA PHE A 259 -5.23 -21.10 -1.15
C PHE A 259 -4.62 -21.11 -2.55
N ASP A 260 -4.45 -22.28 -3.12
CA ASP A 260 -3.88 -22.43 -4.45
C ASP A 260 -4.87 -21.92 -5.52
N MET A 261 -4.36 -21.00 -6.35
CA MET A 261 -5.09 -20.43 -7.48
C MET A 261 -4.12 -20.18 -8.63
N GLY A 262 -4.45 -20.68 -9.82
CA GLY A 262 -3.58 -20.61 -10.98
C GLY A 262 -2.36 -21.51 -10.88
N HIS A 263 -1.42 -21.32 -11.79
CA HIS A 263 -0.23 -22.19 -11.91
C HIS A 263 1.03 -21.58 -11.26
N GLY A 264 1.04 -20.26 -11.06
CA GLY A 264 2.16 -19.51 -10.50
C GLY A 264 2.07 -19.27 -8.99
N VAL A 265 2.40 -18.04 -8.58
CA VAL A 265 2.29 -17.57 -7.19
C VAL A 265 0.87 -17.08 -6.95
N GLY A 266 0.08 -17.82 -6.17
CA GLY A 266 -1.31 -17.46 -5.84
C GLY A 266 -1.43 -16.25 -4.92
N PRO A 267 -2.64 -15.65 -4.83
CA PRO A 267 -2.91 -14.50 -3.98
C PRO A 267 -3.05 -14.86 -2.50
N VAL A 268 -2.94 -13.86 -1.64
CA VAL A 268 -3.35 -13.95 -0.23
C VAL A 268 -4.88 -13.98 -0.10
N HIS A 269 -5.39 -14.50 1.01
CA HIS A 269 -6.84 -14.57 1.26
C HIS A 269 -7.35 -13.34 2.02
N HIS A 270 -7.75 -12.29 1.30
CA HIS A 270 -8.20 -11.03 1.91
C HIS A 270 -9.42 -11.16 2.82
N PHE A 271 -10.31 -12.12 2.56
CA PHE A 271 -11.60 -12.29 3.23
C PHE A 271 -11.67 -13.50 4.18
N TYR A 272 -10.52 -14.02 4.65
CA TYR A 272 -10.46 -15.21 5.51
C TYR A 272 -11.40 -15.14 6.73
N LYS A 273 -11.58 -13.97 7.35
CA LYS A 273 -12.48 -13.78 8.50
C LYS A 273 -13.96 -14.02 8.19
N PHE A 274 -14.38 -13.81 6.92
CA PHE A 274 -15.76 -14.02 6.51
C PHE A 274 -16.09 -15.51 6.29
N GLU A 275 -15.10 -16.35 6.02
CA GLU A 275 -15.28 -17.80 5.90
C GLU A 275 -15.44 -18.48 7.25
N GLU A 276 -14.67 -18.05 8.26
CA GLU A 276 -14.81 -18.55 9.63
C GLU A 276 -16.21 -18.32 10.21
N SER A 277 -16.91 -17.26 9.78
CA SER A 277 -18.26 -16.94 10.23
C SER A 277 -19.35 -17.84 9.60
N LYS A 278 -19.05 -18.55 8.49
CA LYS A 278 -19.99 -19.45 7.81
C LYS A 278 -19.96 -20.89 8.35
N ILE A 279 -18.95 -21.22 9.16
CA ILE A 279 -18.73 -22.57 9.71
C ILE A 279 -19.37 -22.70 11.12
N LYS A 280 -19.95 -21.65 11.64
CA LYS A 280 -20.74 -21.63 12.88
C LYS A 280 -22.22 -21.51 12.57
#